data_79f8b2a82c05970d26b494ab8f0ead97
#
_entry.id   79f8b2a82c05970d26b494ab8f0ead97
#
_cell.length_a   1.000
_cell.length_b   1.000
_cell.length_c   1.000
_cell.angle_alpha   90.00
_cell.angle_beta   90.00
_cell.angle_gamma   90.00
#
_symmetry.space_group_name_H-M   'P 1'
#
loop_
_entity.id
_entity.type
_entity.pdbx_description
1 polymer ?
#
loop_
_entity_poly.entity_id
_entity_poly.type
_entity_poly.pdbx_seq_one_letter_code
_entity_poly.pdbx_strand_id
1 'polypeptide(L)'
;MVQRRAVLAAIGGIAGGSLAGCSGDEPAESTESDYPEYTDVPDDVKEYLSNTSNFDGTGVDRTDAEEVSVTVGARGNGSYWAFDPAVVAVSPGTTVVWEWTGRGSTHNVASPDGREPLYSGPAVTSSSETYAYTFEESGAYQYVCEPHEIQGMKGAVIVV
;
A
#
# COMPACT_ATOMS: atom_id res chain seq x y z
N MET A 1 54.95 -41.65 25.16
CA MET A 1 56.19 -40.97 24.79
C MET A 1 55.81 -39.71 24.01
N VAL A 2 55.97 -38.60 24.75
CA VAL A 2 56.91 -37.50 24.41
C VAL A 2 56.49 -36.75 23.15
N GLN A 3 56.23 -35.51 23.11
CA GLN A 3 56.41 -34.20 23.77
C GLN A 3 55.96 -33.11 22.82
N ARG A 4 55.19 -32.21 23.33
CA ARG A 4 55.46 -30.77 23.46
C ARG A 4 55.96 -30.04 22.18
N ARG A 5 55.23 -29.00 21.74
CA ARG A 5 55.58 -27.62 22.09
C ARG A 5 54.59 -26.62 21.56
N ALA A 6 54.16 -25.79 22.46
CA ALA A 6 53.49 -24.53 22.18
C ALA A 6 54.49 -23.49 21.64
N VAL A 7 54.06 -22.60 20.78
CA VAL A 7 54.66 -21.28 20.63
C VAL A 7 53.53 -20.26 20.53
N LEU A 8 53.55 -19.35 21.46
CA LEU A 8 52.86 -18.08 21.51
C LEU A 8 53.51 -17.08 20.55
N ALA A 9 52.69 -16.24 19.93
CA ALA A 9 52.95 -14.82 19.64
C ALA A 9 51.63 -14.23 19.15
N ALA A 10 50.90 -13.47 19.83
CA ALA A 10 51.02 -12.13 20.40
C ALA A 10 50.91 -11.01 19.34
N ILE A 11 49.84 -10.21 19.53
CA ILE A 11 49.68 -8.76 19.37
C ILE A 11 49.30 -8.23 18.02
N GLY A 12 48.17 -7.51 18.03
CA GLY A 12 47.74 -6.56 16.99
C GLY A 12 46.29 -6.17 17.16
N GLY A 13 45.97 -5.37 18.16
CA GLY A 13 44.67 -4.77 18.32
C GLY A 13 44.49 -3.62 17.35
N ILE A 14 43.28 -3.50 16.78
CA ILE A 14 42.70 -2.22 16.39
C ILE A 14 41.23 -2.30 16.72
N ALA A 15 40.79 -1.43 17.58
CA ALA A 15 39.43 -1.13 17.88
C ALA A 15 38.73 -0.53 16.62
N GLY A 16 37.80 -1.24 16.06
CA GLY A 16 36.86 -0.73 15.09
C GLY A 16 35.48 -0.78 15.72
N GLY A 17 34.96 0.36 16.13
CA GLY A 17 33.66 0.46 16.75
C GLY A 17 32.59 -0.01 15.79
N SER A 18 31.92 -1.08 16.16
CA SER A 18 30.63 -1.46 15.56
C SER A 18 29.60 -0.46 16.03
N LEU A 19 29.31 0.50 15.19
CA LEU A 19 28.06 1.22 15.29
C LEU A 19 26.95 0.22 14.95
N ALA A 20 26.37 -0.37 15.97
CA ALA A 20 25.08 -0.99 15.86
C ALA A 20 24.08 0.12 15.53
N GLY A 21 23.86 0.34 14.27
CA GLY A 21 22.71 1.09 13.80
C GLY A 21 21.48 0.32 14.20
N CYS A 22 20.78 0.76 15.22
CA CYS A 22 19.39 0.42 15.42
C CYS A 22 18.65 0.99 14.22
N SER A 23 18.40 0.16 13.23
CA SER A 23 17.35 0.41 12.24
C SER A 23 16.07 0.39 13.04
N GLY A 24 15.57 1.56 13.42
CA GLY A 24 14.22 1.68 13.86
C GLY A 24 13.34 1.18 12.72
N ASP A 25 12.51 0.21 12.98
CA ASP A 25 11.42 -0.17 12.10
C ASP A 25 10.47 1.03 12.01
N GLU A 26 10.80 1.99 11.16
CA GLU A 26 9.80 2.84 10.57
C GLU A 26 9.04 1.95 9.59
N PRO A 27 7.68 1.86 9.70
CA PRO A 27 6.92 1.21 8.67
C PRO A 27 7.31 1.89 7.36
N ALA A 28 7.85 1.11 6.44
CA ALA A 28 8.21 1.58 5.12
C ALA A 28 6.97 2.30 4.55
N GLU A 29 7.06 3.61 4.38
CA GLU A 29 6.18 4.31 3.47
C GLU A 29 6.38 3.60 2.14
N SER A 30 5.31 3.00 1.61
CA SER A 30 5.36 2.37 0.31
C SER A 30 5.84 3.42 -0.66
N THR A 31 7.09 3.32 -1.04
CA THR A 31 7.61 4.13 -2.10
C THR A 31 6.97 3.62 -3.37
N GLU A 32 6.15 4.44 -4.00
CA GLU A 32 5.52 4.21 -5.30
C GLU A 32 6.53 3.80 -6.40
N SER A 33 7.80 3.70 -6.08
CA SER A 33 8.89 3.60 -7.04
C SER A 33 9.27 2.18 -7.46
N ASP A 34 8.71 1.14 -6.85
CA ASP A 34 9.16 -0.23 -7.12
C ASP A 34 8.34 -0.98 -8.17
N TYR A 35 7.22 -0.43 -8.62
CA TYR A 35 6.34 -1.04 -9.61
C TYR A 35 6.23 -0.19 -10.87
N PRO A 36 6.02 -0.84 -12.05
CA PRO A 36 5.76 -0.10 -13.28
C PRO A 36 4.56 0.83 -13.17
N GLU A 37 4.65 1.95 -13.83
CA GLU A 37 3.57 2.92 -13.92
C GLU A 37 2.51 2.45 -14.92
N TYR A 38 1.23 2.56 -14.54
CA TYR A 38 0.09 2.33 -15.41
C TYR A 38 -0.44 3.67 -15.93
N THR A 39 -0.29 3.92 -17.24
CA THR A 39 -0.62 5.22 -17.85
C THR A 39 -2.00 5.26 -18.52
N ASP A 40 -2.60 4.10 -18.79
CA ASP A 40 -3.88 3.99 -19.51
C ASP A 40 -5.10 4.12 -18.59
N VAL A 41 -5.00 4.99 -17.57
CA VAL A 41 -6.10 5.28 -16.66
C VAL A 41 -7.25 5.93 -17.43
N PRO A 42 -8.48 5.39 -17.36
CA PRO A 42 -9.65 5.97 -18.03
C PRO A 42 -9.94 7.40 -17.58
N ASP A 43 -10.47 8.22 -18.48
CA ASP A 43 -10.73 9.63 -18.21
C ASP A 43 -11.81 9.83 -17.12
N ASP A 44 -12.80 8.97 -17.03
CA ASP A 44 -13.82 8.97 -15.98
C ASP A 44 -13.21 8.67 -14.59
N VAL A 45 -12.19 7.81 -14.52
CA VAL A 45 -11.43 7.57 -13.30
C VAL A 45 -10.58 8.78 -12.93
N LYS A 46 -9.93 9.43 -13.91
CA LYS A 46 -9.17 10.67 -13.67
C LYS A 46 -10.07 11.80 -13.16
N GLU A 47 -11.27 11.95 -13.74
CA GLU A 47 -12.26 12.93 -13.28
C GLU A 47 -12.72 12.61 -11.84
N TYR A 48 -13.06 11.35 -11.57
CA TYR A 48 -13.48 10.88 -10.25
C TYR A 48 -12.43 11.16 -9.15
N LEU A 49 -11.15 11.00 -9.48
CA LEU A 49 -10.01 11.21 -8.57
C LEU A 49 -9.42 12.64 -8.61
N SER A 50 -10.09 13.58 -9.27
CA SER A 50 -9.57 14.93 -9.49
C SER A 50 -9.26 15.71 -8.20
N ASN A 51 -9.91 15.37 -7.08
CA ASN A 51 -9.64 15.95 -5.76
C ASN A 51 -8.82 15.04 -4.83
N THR A 52 -8.24 13.95 -5.35
CA THR A 52 -7.42 13.00 -4.60
C THR A 52 -5.95 13.42 -4.69
N SER A 53 -5.36 13.85 -3.59
CA SER A 53 -4.05 14.51 -3.59
C SER A 53 -2.86 13.58 -3.88
N ASN A 54 -3.03 12.28 -3.66
CA ASN A 54 -2.02 11.27 -3.97
C ASN A 54 -2.27 10.56 -5.32
N PHE A 55 -3.01 11.20 -6.21
CA PHE A 55 -3.22 10.77 -7.59
C PHE A 55 -2.70 11.84 -8.55
N ASP A 56 -1.83 11.45 -9.46
CA ASP A 56 -1.18 12.33 -10.44
C ASP A 56 -1.62 12.10 -11.89
N GLY A 57 -2.60 11.22 -12.08
CA GLY A 57 -3.10 10.84 -13.41
C GLY A 57 -2.67 9.45 -13.85
N THR A 58 -1.80 8.78 -13.09
CA THR A 58 -1.29 7.44 -13.36
C THR A 58 -1.61 6.48 -12.24
N GLY A 59 -1.47 5.20 -12.48
CA GLY A 59 -1.64 4.14 -11.49
C GLY A 59 -0.39 3.29 -11.39
N VAL A 60 -0.49 2.23 -10.61
CA VAL A 60 0.55 1.21 -10.47
C VAL A 60 0.13 -0.03 -11.27
N ASP A 61 1.04 -0.53 -12.12
CA ASP A 61 0.82 -1.76 -12.89
C ASP A 61 1.15 -2.99 -12.03
N ARG A 62 0.15 -3.78 -11.75
CA ARG A 62 0.22 -5.06 -11.04
C ARG A 62 -0.51 -6.17 -11.80
N THR A 63 -0.51 -6.09 -13.12
CA THR A 63 -1.16 -7.08 -13.99
C THR A 63 -0.50 -8.45 -13.96
N ASP A 64 0.70 -8.54 -13.43
CA ASP A 64 1.45 -9.78 -13.21
C ASP A 64 1.22 -10.42 -11.83
N ALA A 65 0.47 -9.75 -10.94
CA ALA A 65 0.29 -10.18 -9.56
C ALA A 65 -1.03 -10.95 -9.37
N GLU A 66 -0.99 -11.98 -8.53
CA GLU A 66 -2.19 -12.71 -8.10
C GLU A 66 -2.89 -12.02 -6.92
N GLU A 67 -2.12 -11.26 -6.14
CA GLU A 67 -2.62 -10.48 -5.00
C GLU A 67 -1.91 -9.13 -4.93
N VAL A 68 -2.67 -8.09 -4.58
CA VAL A 68 -2.19 -6.71 -4.46
C VAL A 68 -2.72 -6.11 -3.17
N SER A 69 -1.86 -5.47 -2.39
CA SER A 69 -2.26 -4.71 -1.20
C SER A 69 -2.48 -3.23 -1.51
N VAL A 70 -3.53 -2.67 -0.91
CA VAL A 70 -3.83 -1.24 -0.88
C VAL A 70 -3.89 -0.79 0.57
N THR A 71 -3.12 0.21 0.92
CA THR A 71 -3.10 0.79 2.27
C THR A 71 -4.30 1.70 2.48
N VAL A 72 -5.05 1.48 3.56
CA VAL A 72 -6.19 2.32 3.99
C VAL A 72 -5.76 3.20 5.16
N GLY A 73 -5.88 4.51 5.02
CA GLY A 73 -5.32 5.46 5.98
C GLY A 73 -3.86 5.76 5.73
N ALA A 74 -3.46 5.81 4.47
CA ALA A 74 -2.19 6.34 4.01
C ALA A 74 -2.19 7.87 4.05
N ARG A 75 -1.00 8.46 3.95
CA ARG A 75 -0.86 9.91 3.96
C ARG A 75 -1.35 10.52 2.65
N GLY A 76 -2.26 11.46 2.74
CA GLY A 76 -2.83 12.18 1.61
C GLY A 76 -4.06 12.97 2.02
N ASN A 77 -4.51 13.86 1.14
CA ASN A 77 -5.72 14.66 1.34
C ASN A 77 -5.73 15.50 2.65
N GLY A 78 -4.53 15.92 3.09
CA GLY A 78 -4.33 16.75 4.27
C GLY A 78 -4.13 16.00 5.59
N SER A 79 -4.26 14.68 5.62
CA SER A 79 -4.04 13.84 6.80
C SER A 79 -3.68 12.39 6.39
N TYR A 80 -4.19 11.41 7.10
CA TYR A 80 -4.13 9.99 6.73
C TYR A 80 -5.47 9.56 6.09
N TRP A 81 -5.89 10.30 5.08
CA TRP A 81 -7.14 10.14 4.36
C TRP A 81 -6.91 9.73 2.91
N ALA A 82 -6.07 8.74 2.69
CA ALA A 82 -5.76 8.23 1.37
C ALA A 82 -5.79 6.71 1.31
N PHE A 83 -6.07 6.20 0.11
CA PHE A 83 -5.74 4.85 -0.31
C PHE A 83 -4.42 4.90 -1.08
N ASP A 84 -3.50 3.99 -0.80
CA ASP A 84 -2.21 3.96 -1.46
C ASP A 84 -1.86 2.53 -1.93
N PRO A 85 -1.66 2.33 -3.24
CA PRO A 85 -1.80 3.29 -4.33
C PRO A 85 -3.26 3.73 -4.56
N ALA A 86 -3.46 4.94 -5.09
CA ALA A 86 -4.80 5.44 -5.39
C ALA A 86 -5.44 4.69 -6.57
N VAL A 87 -4.64 4.28 -7.55
CA VAL A 87 -5.05 3.48 -8.70
C VAL A 87 -4.11 2.30 -8.88
N VAL A 88 -4.68 1.12 -9.06
CA VAL A 88 -3.93 -0.10 -9.41
C VAL A 88 -4.56 -0.79 -10.61
N ALA A 89 -3.73 -1.19 -11.57
CA ALA A 89 -4.13 -2.04 -12.69
C ALA A 89 -3.80 -3.49 -12.38
N VAL A 90 -4.76 -4.37 -12.60
CA VAL A 90 -4.65 -5.81 -12.32
C VAL A 90 -5.24 -6.63 -13.46
N SER A 91 -4.92 -7.93 -13.49
CA SER A 91 -5.55 -8.89 -14.40
C SER A 91 -6.81 -9.52 -13.78
N PRO A 92 -7.74 -10.04 -14.60
CA PRO A 92 -8.85 -10.84 -14.09
C PRO A 92 -8.36 -12.01 -13.23
N GLY A 93 -9.01 -12.24 -12.09
CA GLY A 93 -8.64 -13.23 -11.10
C GLY A 93 -7.72 -12.72 -9.99
N THR A 94 -7.23 -11.49 -10.08
CA THR A 94 -6.41 -10.88 -9.02
C THR A 94 -7.27 -10.52 -7.80
N THR A 95 -6.76 -10.83 -6.61
CA THR A 95 -7.33 -10.40 -5.33
C THR A 95 -6.67 -9.10 -4.88
N VAL A 96 -7.46 -8.08 -4.61
CA VAL A 96 -6.99 -6.86 -3.95
C VAL A 96 -7.34 -6.93 -2.48
N VAL A 97 -6.36 -6.66 -1.63
CA VAL A 97 -6.49 -6.64 -0.17
C VAL A 97 -6.27 -5.22 0.33
N TRP A 98 -7.28 -4.63 0.92
CA TRP A 98 -7.17 -3.35 1.62
C TRP A 98 -6.78 -3.60 3.06
N GLU A 99 -5.74 -2.91 3.53
CA GLU A 99 -5.14 -3.08 4.85
C GLU A 99 -5.14 -1.75 5.60
N TRP A 100 -5.79 -1.70 6.77
CA TRP A 100 -5.92 -0.50 7.59
C TRP A 100 -4.66 -0.20 8.41
N THR A 101 -4.24 1.06 8.42
CA THR A 101 -3.14 1.55 9.26
C THR A 101 -3.56 1.89 10.68
N GLY A 102 -4.86 2.09 10.91
CA GLY A 102 -5.40 2.63 12.16
C GLY A 102 -5.25 4.14 12.30
N ARG A 103 -4.82 4.84 11.23
CA ARG A 103 -4.59 6.29 11.22
C ARG A 103 -5.69 7.02 10.45
N GLY A 104 -5.90 8.31 10.79
CA GLY A 104 -6.83 9.18 10.08
C GLY A 104 -8.29 9.00 10.48
N SER A 105 -8.57 8.51 11.69
CA SER A 105 -9.91 8.22 12.18
C SER A 105 -10.52 6.95 11.57
N THR A 106 -11.82 6.94 11.30
CA THR A 106 -12.52 5.76 10.79
C THR A 106 -12.49 5.70 9.27
N HIS A 107 -12.28 4.51 8.71
CA HIS A 107 -12.27 4.27 7.27
C HIS A 107 -13.08 3.04 6.89
N ASN A 108 -13.62 3.08 5.69
CA ASN A 108 -14.14 1.91 4.99
C ASN A 108 -13.77 1.94 3.51
N VAL A 109 -14.12 0.88 2.81
CA VAL A 109 -14.03 0.76 1.35
C VAL A 109 -15.44 0.47 0.84
N ALA A 110 -15.96 1.34 0.01
CA ALA A 110 -17.30 1.19 -0.56
C ALA A 110 -17.32 1.64 -2.02
N SER A 111 -18.11 0.98 -2.84
CA SER A 111 -18.43 1.51 -4.17
C SER A 111 -19.24 2.80 -4.03
N PRO A 112 -19.05 3.79 -4.91
CA PRO A 112 -19.75 5.05 -4.83
C PRO A 112 -21.27 4.88 -4.86
N ASP A 113 -21.98 5.73 -4.14
CA ASP A 113 -23.47 5.76 -4.12
C ASP A 113 -24.11 4.42 -3.67
N GLY A 114 -23.42 3.63 -2.87
CA GLY A 114 -23.92 2.34 -2.37
C GLY A 114 -24.10 1.28 -3.44
N ARG A 115 -23.40 1.42 -4.56
CA ARG A 115 -23.39 0.42 -5.64
C ARG A 115 -22.59 -0.82 -5.24
N GLU A 116 -22.83 -1.92 -5.94
CA GLU A 116 -21.99 -3.10 -5.89
C GLU A 116 -20.70 -2.89 -6.74
N PRO A 117 -19.59 -3.64 -6.54
CA PRO A 117 -19.53 -4.81 -5.65
C PRO A 117 -18.80 -4.57 -4.31
N LEU A 118 -18.21 -3.39 -4.09
CA LEU A 118 -17.30 -3.18 -2.96
C LEU A 118 -18.02 -2.62 -1.73
N TYR A 119 -17.89 -3.32 -0.62
CA TYR A 119 -18.32 -2.83 0.69
C TYR A 119 -17.64 -3.58 1.82
N SER A 120 -16.73 -2.92 2.52
CA SER A 120 -16.00 -3.50 3.66
C SER A 120 -16.78 -3.49 4.97
N GLY A 121 -17.96 -2.88 4.98
CA GLY A 121 -18.76 -2.67 6.19
C GLY A 121 -18.70 -1.23 6.71
N PRO A 122 -19.24 -0.97 7.90
CA PRO A 122 -19.15 0.32 8.56
C PRO A 122 -17.70 0.77 8.72
N ALA A 123 -17.47 2.10 8.71
CA ALA A 123 -16.15 2.66 8.90
C ALA A 123 -15.60 2.33 10.29
N VAL A 124 -14.36 1.86 10.35
CA VAL A 124 -13.69 1.44 11.59
C VAL A 124 -12.32 2.09 11.74
N THR A 125 -11.88 2.27 12.99
CA THR A 125 -10.52 2.62 13.35
C THR A 125 -9.82 1.38 13.88
N SER A 126 -8.93 0.79 13.06
CA SER A 126 -8.22 -0.43 13.44
C SER A 126 -6.93 -0.52 12.62
N SER A 127 -5.88 -1.04 13.20
CA SER A 127 -4.63 -1.36 12.51
C SER A 127 -4.54 -2.83 12.08
N SER A 128 -5.58 -3.60 12.32
CA SER A 128 -5.64 -5.03 11.98
C SER A 128 -6.83 -5.38 11.09
N GLU A 129 -7.61 -4.39 10.65
CA GLU A 129 -8.70 -4.61 9.71
C GLU A 129 -8.15 -4.86 8.31
N THR A 130 -8.77 -5.80 7.61
CA THR A 130 -8.53 -6.08 6.20
C THR A 130 -9.85 -6.33 5.49
N TYR A 131 -9.87 -6.02 4.20
CA TYR A 131 -10.96 -6.33 3.30
C TYR A 131 -10.37 -6.84 1.99
N ALA A 132 -10.87 -7.91 1.44
CA ALA A 132 -10.38 -8.50 0.20
C ALA A 132 -11.50 -8.70 -0.81
N TYR A 133 -11.20 -8.44 -2.08
CA TYR A 133 -12.10 -8.70 -3.19
C TYR A 133 -11.32 -9.22 -4.39
N THR A 134 -11.83 -10.29 -5.03
CA THR A 134 -11.24 -10.86 -6.25
C THR A 134 -11.99 -10.33 -7.45
N PHE A 135 -11.26 -9.71 -8.37
CA PHE A 135 -11.81 -9.08 -9.57
C PHE A 135 -11.76 -10.05 -10.75
N GLU A 136 -12.92 -10.54 -11.19
CA GLU A 136 -13.02 -11.52 -12.27
C GLU A 136 -13.31 -10.87 -13.63
N GLU A 137 -13.94 -9.71 -13.65
CA GLU A 137 -14.39 -9.04 -14.87
C GLU A 137 -13.58 -7.78 -15.15
N SER A 138 -13.23 -7.58 -16.43
CA SER A 138 -12.53 -6.36 -16.87
C SER A 138 -13.42 -5.12 -16.67
N GLY A 139 -12.79 -4.02 -16.31
CA GLY A 139 -13.48 -2.74 -16.08
C GLY A 139 -12.77 -1.87 -15.06
N ALA A 140 -13.29 -0.69 -14.82
CA ALA A 140 -12.83 0.24 -13.80
C ALA A 140 -13.79 0.23 -12.60
N TYR A 141 -13.25 -0.07 -11.45
CA TYR A 141 -13.97 -0.18 -10.18
C TYR A 141 -13.55 0.96 -9.25
N GLN A 142 -14.32 2.02 -9.25
CA GLN A 142 -14.13 3.18 -8.37
C GLN A 142 -14.60 2.82 -6.96
N TYR A 143 -13.90 3.34 -5.95
CA TYR A 143 -14.29 3.18 -4.54
C TYR A 143 -13.94 4.41 -3.73
N VAL A 144 -14.52 4.52 -2.56
CA VAL A 144 -14.47 5.68 -1.68
C VAL A 144 -14.42 5.23 -0.22
N CYS A 145 -13.80 6.05 0.62
CA CYS A 145 -14.03 6.02 2.05
C CYS A 145 -15.18 6.98 2.36
N GLU A 146 -16.32 6.46 2.79
CA GLU A 146 -17.53 7.27 2.99
C GLU A 146 -17.34 8.45 3.95
N PRO A 147 -16.69 8.31 5.14
CA PRO A 147 -16.45 9.44 6.04
C PRO A 147 -15.54 10.53 5.46
N HIS A 148 -14.69 10.21 4.49
CA HIS A 148 -13.67 11.13 3.95
C HIS A 148 -13.79 11.37 2.43
N GLU A 149 -14.98 11.15 1.87
CA GLU A 149 -15.23 11.35 0.45
C GLU A 149 -14.97 12.80 0.01
N ILE A 150 -15.45 13.77 0.79
CA ILE A 150 -15.31 15.19 0.49
C ILE A 150 -13.84 15.62 0.53
N GLN A 151 -13.03 15.00 1.37
CA GLN A 151 -11.58 15.24 1.45
C GLN A 151 -10.79 14.64 0.29
N GLY A 152 -11.41 13.77 -0.50
CA GLY A 152 -10.78 13.12 -1.64
C GLY A 152 -10.22 11.72 -1.36
N MET A 153 -10.67 11.04 -0.29
CA MET A 153 -10.26 9.67 -0.01
C MET A 153 -11.00 8.69 -0.92
N LYS A 154 -10.44 8.52 -2.11
CA LYS A 154 -10.98 7.74 -3.22
C LYS A 154 -9.89 6.91 -3.87
N GLY A 155 -10.28 5.86 -4.57
CA GLY A 155 -9.38 5.02 -5.34
C GLY A 155 -10.10 4.31 -6.48
N ALA A 156 -9.33 3.59 -7.27
CA ALA A 156 -9.86 2.74 -8.33
C ALA A 156 -8.99 1.49 -8.57
N VAL A 157 -9.64 0.39 -8.87
CA VAL A 157 -9.01 -0.81 -9.44
C VAL A 157 -9.40 -0.90 -10.90
N ILE A 158 -8.41 -1.01 -11.78
CA ILE A 158 -8.60 -1.18 -13.22
C ILE A 158 -8.24 -2.61 -13.58
N VAL A 159 -9.20 -3.37 -14.06
CA VAL A 159 -9.03 -4.77 -14.48
C VAL A 159 -8.90 -4.80 -16.00
N VAL A 160 -7.74 -5.19 -16.51
CA VAL A 160 -7.37 -5.14 -17.92
C VAL A 160 -7.35 -6.52 -18.58
#